data_db04bf2a4246c52b19dffbdd81d84ed8
#
_entry.id   db04bf2a4246c52b19dffbdd81d84ed8
#
_cell.length_a   1.000
_cell.length_b   1.000
_cell.length_c   1.000
_cell.angle_alpha   90.00
_cell.angle_beta   90.00
_cell.angle_gamma   90.00
#
_symmetry.space_group_name_H-M   'P 1'
#
loop_
_entity.id
_entity.type
_entity.pdbx_description
1 polymer ?
#
loop_
_entity_poly.entity_id
_entity_poly.type
_entity_poly.pdbx_seq_one_letter_code
_entity_poly.pdbx_strand_id
1 'polypeptide(L)'
;MGKNKHPIECICQRTEREKQEALISQQKHSDLVRRLKAEGFSDPSMLDWTFENDNGRSPQMHHAHRYVEQWQTMRSENLGLLLWGGVGTGKSFLAGCIANALMEQEVPVRMMNFARILNELNGSFSGRNDIVDRLCRYPLLIIDDFGMERGTEYTLEQIYNIVDSRYRSRKPLIVTTNLTLNEIQHPQDTAHARIYDRLLEMCVPISCIGVSFRKENAQEKLERLKILIG
;
A
#
# COMPACT_ATOMS: atom_id res chain seq x y z
N MET A 1 -27.86 -57.21 8.19
CA MET A 1 -26.62 -56.39 8.14
C MET A 1 -26.35 -55.99 6.70
N GLY A 2 -26.86 -54.82 6.28
CA GLY A 2 -26.65 -54.28 4.93
C GLY A 2 -25.33 -53.51 4.87
N LYS A 3 -24.38 -53.99 4.07
CA LYS A 3 -23.16 -53.25 3.76
C LYS A 3 -23.53 -52.08 2.83
N ASN A 4 -23.51 -50.85 3.30
CA ASN A 4 -23.55 -49.64 2.46
C ASN A 4 -22.33 -49.67 1.54
N LYS A 5 -22.49 -50.08 0.30
CA LYS A 5 -21.48 -49.87 -0.76
C LYS A 5 -21.57 -48.40 -1.15
N HIS A 6 -20.61 -47.59 -0.73
CA HIS A 6 -20.43 -46.28 -1.35
C HIS A 6 -20.16 -46.50 -2.84
N PRO A 7 -20.85 -45.80 -3.74
CA PRO A 7 -20.56 -45.91 -5.16
C PRO A 7 -19.12 -45.45 -5.40
N ILE A 8 -18.34 -46.31 -6.05
CA ILE A 8 -16.98 -45.96 -6.46
C ILE A 8 -17.14 -44.98 -7.62
N GLU A 9 -16.77 -43.72 -7.35
CA GLU A 9 -16.77 -42.64 -8.36
C GLU A 9 -15.82 -43.02 -9.52
N CYS A 10 -16.32 -42.94 -10.77
CA CYS A 10 -15.46 -43.25 -11.91
C CYS A 10 -14.41 -42.13 -12.10
N ILE A 11 -13.28 -42.46 -12.74
CA ILE A 11 -12.17 -41.51 -12.96
C ILE A 11 -12.66 -40.24 -13.68
N CYS A 12 -13.55 -40.35 -14.65
CA CYS A 12 -14.11 -39.21 -15.39
C CYS A 12 -14.96 -38.29 -14.51
N GLN A 13 -15.79 -38.85 -13.61
CA GLN A 13 -16.60 -38.06 -12.67
C GLN A 13 -15.70 -37.33 -11.65
N ARG A 14 -14.67 -38.00 -11.18
CA ARG A 14 -13.67 -37.38 -10.27
C ARG A 14 -12.94 -36.23 -10.95
N THR A 15 -12.45 -36.42 -12.17
CA THR A 15 -11.75 -35.36 -12.93
C THR A 15 -12.66 -34.17 -13.21
N GLU A 16 -13.93 -34.40 -13.52
CA GLU A 16 -14.90 -33.33 -13.78
C GLU A 16 -15.22 -32.56 -12.49
N ARG A 17 -15.39 -33.25 -11.36
CA ARG A 17 -15.56 -32.61 -10.05
C ARG A 17 -14.34 -31.76 -9.65
N GLU A 18 -13.11 -32.29 -9.79
CA GLU A 18 -11.88 -31.58 -9.48
C GLU A 18 -11.74 -30.32 -10.34
N LYS A 19 -12.08 -30.35 -11.62
CA LYS A 19 -12.13 -29.17 -12.50
C LYS A 19 -13.17 -28.14 -12.03
N GLN A 20 -14.34 -28.61 -11.65
CA GLN A 20 -15.41 -27.72 -11.19
C GLN A 20 -15.09 -27.08 -9.85
N GLU A 21 -14.48 -27.82 -8.91
CA GLU A 21 -13.97 -27.30 -7.63
C GLU A 21 -12.85 -26.27 -7.85
N ALA A 22 -11.91 -26.52 -8.77
CA ALA A 22 -10.85 -25.57 -9.13
C ALA A 22 -11.42 -24.28 -9.73
N LEU A 23 -12.41 -24.37 -10.62
CA LEU A 23 -13.08 -23.21 -11.22
C LEU A 23 -13.80 -22.36 -10.16
N ILE A 24 -14.54 -23.01 -9.25
CA ILE A 24 -15.22 -22.34 -8.15
C ILE A 24 -14.21 -21.66 -7.22
N SER A 25 -13.09 -22.31 -6.92
CA SER A 25 -12.01 -21.74 -6.09
C SER A 25 -11.38 -20.52 -6.75
N GLN A 26 -11.09 -20.61 -8.05
CA GLN A 26 -10.56 -19.49 -8.83
C GLN A 26 -11.52 -18.30 -8.87
N GLN A 27 -12.83 -18.57 -9.05
CA GLN A 27 -13.85 -17.52 -9.05
C GLN A 27 -13.93 -16.82 -7.67
N LYS A 28 -13.93 -17.59 -6.58
CA LYS A 28 -13.95 -17.05 -5.21
C LYS A 28 -12.73 -16.19 -4.93
N HIS A 29 -11.54 -16.65 -5.34
CA HIS A 29 -10.30 -15.89 -5.23
C HIS A 29 -10.40 -14.55 -5.99
N SER A 30 -10.79 -14.59 -7.27
CA SER A 30 -10.94 -13.39 -8.10
C SER A 30 -11.95 -12.38 -7.51
N ASP A 31 -13.09 -12.87 -7.00
CA ASP A 31 -14.10 -12.01 -6.38
C ASP A 31 -13.60 -11.39 -5.07
N LEU A 32 -12.82 -12.13 -4.27
CA LEU A 32 -12.19 -11.63 -3.05
C LEU A 32 -11.15 -10.56 -3.38
N VAL A 33 -10.23 -10.83 -4.31
CA VAL A 33 -9.19 -9.86 -4.74
C VAL A 33 -9.84 -8.58 -5.27
N ARG A 34 -10.86 -8.69 -6.13
CA ARG A 34 -11.58 -7.52 -6.64
C ARG A 34 -12.19 -6.68 -5.51
N ARG A 35 -12.79 -7.31 -4.49
CA ARG A 35 -13.33 -6.64 -3.32
C ARG A 35 -12.22 -5.97 -2.50
N LEU A 36 -11.11 -6.68 -2.23
CA LEU A 36 -9.97 -6.12 -1.49
C LEU A 36 -9.40 -4.89 -2.17
N LYS A 37 -9.26 -4.91 -3.51
CA LYS A 37 -8.78 -3.77 -4.28
C LYS A 37 -9.77 -2.59 -4.26
N ALA A 38 -11.06 -2.86 -4.38
CA ALA A 38 -12.09 -1.81 -4.31
C ALA A 38 -12.16 -1.14 -2.94
N GLU A 39 -11.99 -1.90 -1.86
CA GLU A 39 -11.97 -1.38 -0.50
C GLU A 39 -10.61 -0.78 -0.11
N GLY A 40 -9.53 -1.34 -0.64
CA GLY A 40 -8.16 -1.02 -0.26
C GLY A 40 -7.63 0.27 -0.86
N PHE A 41 -7.96 0.56 -2.11
CA PHE A 41 -7.50 1.76 -2.78
C PHE A 41 -8.48 2.93 -2.66
N SER A 42 -7.92 4.11 -2.46
CA SER A 42 -8.70 5.35 -2.42
C SER A 42 -8.90 5.98 -3.80
N ASP A 43 -8.12 5.55 -4.80
CA ASP A 43 -8.15 6.05 -6.18
C ASP A 43 -8.07 4.87 -7.16
N PRO A 44 -8.98 4.79 -8.17
CA PRO A 44 -8.96 3.72 -9.16
C PRO A 44 -7.66 3.61 -9.97
N SER A 45 -6.92 4.70 -10.15
CA SER A 45 -5.64 4.68 -10.87
C SER A 45 -4.58 3.81 -10.18
N MET A 46 -4.72 3.56 -8.88
CA MET A 46 -3.84 2.68 -8.12
C MET A 46 -3.97 1.21 -8.51
N LEU A 47 -5.05 0.82 -9.20
CA LEU A 47 -5.25 -0.54 -9.71
C LEU A 47 -4.19 -0.94 -10.74
N ASP A 48 -3.67 0.05 -11.48
CA ASP A 48 -2.66 -0.14 -12.51
C ASP A 48 -1.21 -0.13 -11.96
N TRP A 49 -1.05 0.10 -10.65
CA TRP A 49 0.27 0.12 -10.01
C TRP A 49 0.68 -1.31 -9.64
N THR A 50 1.06 -2.06 -10.65
CA THR A 50 1.45 -3.48 -10.54
C THR A 50 2.89 -3.69 -10.99
N PHE A 51 3.49 -4.80 -10.60
CA PHE A 51 4.84 -5.16 -11.02
C PHE A 51 4.94 -5.39 -12.53
N GLU A 52 3.87 -5.85 -13.19
CA GLU A 52 3.81 -6.03 -14.64
C GLU A 52 3.89 -4.70 -15.39
N ASN A 53 3.42 -3.61 -14.76
CA ASN A 53 3.45 -2.26 -15.31
C ASN A 53 4.74 -1.51 -14.95
N ASP A 54 5.68 -2.14 -14.24
CA ASP A 54 7.00 -1.57 -13.98
C ASP A 54 7.82 -1.53 -15.29
N ASN A 55 8.36 -0.37 -15.59
CA ASN A 55 9.21 -0.15 -16.77
C ASN A 55 10.69 -0.43 -16.54
N GLY A 56 11.05 -0.98 -15.39
CA GLY A 56 12.42 -1.30 -15.00
C GLY A 56 13.32 -0.10 -14.69
N ARG A 57 12.75 1.12 -14.61
CA ARG A 57 13.52 2.35 -14.35
C ARG A 57 13.81 2.57 -12.86
N SER A 58 13.06 1.93 -11.96
CA SER A 58 13.24 2.10 -10.50
C SER A 58 14.17 1.03 -9.94
N PRO A 59 15.40 1.38 -9.56
CA PRO A 59 16.31 0.42 -8.93
C PRO A 59 15.81 -0.05 -7.56
N GLN A 60 14.86 0.66 -6.94
CA GLN A 60 14.27 0.30 -5.65
C GLN A 60 13.17 -0.77 -5.77
N MET A 61 12.73 -1.12 -6.99
CA MET A 61 11.66 -2.10 -7.19
C MET A 61 11.99 -3.48 -6.60
N HIS A 62 13.26 -3.85 -6.53
CA HIS A 62 13.69 -5.09 -5.89
C HIS A 62 13.33 -5.14 -4.39
N HIS A 63 13.30 -4.00 -3.68
CA HIS A 63 12.85 -3.95 -2.28
C HIS A 63 11.34 -4.25 -2.18
N ALA A 64 10.55 -3.77 -3.15
CA ALA A 64 9.11 -4.06 -3.18
C ALA A 64 8.85 -5.55 -3.40
N HIS A 65 9.54 -6.18 -4.34
CA HIS A 65 9.45 -7.64 -4.55
C HIS A 65 9.81 -8.41 -3.27
N ARG A 66 10.96 -8.08 -2.66
CA ARG A 66 11.41 -8.73 -1.42
C ARG A 66 10.43 -8.54 -0.27
N TYR A 67 9.83 -7.35 -0.15
CA TYR A 67 8.83 -7.07 0.88
C TYR A 67 7.62 -7.98 0.75
N VAL A 68 7.12 -8.18 -0.49
CA VAL A 68 5.99 -9.05 -0.78
C VAL A 68 6.35 -10.53 -0.56
N GLU A 69 7.50 -10.97 -1.05
CA GLU A 69 8.00 -12.33 -0.85
C GLU A 69 8.14 -12.70 0.64
N GLN A 70 8.59 -11.75 1.46
CA GLN A 70 8.84 -11.94 2.89
C GLN A 70 7.69 -11.41 3.78
N TRP A 71 6.50 -11.24 3.22
CA TRP A 71 5.37 -10.60 3.92
C TRP A 71 5.09 -11.16 5.31
N GLN A 72 5.15 -12.49 5.49
CA GLN A 72 4.88 -13.11 6.79
C GLN A 72 5.89 -12.66 7.86
N THR A 73 7.16 -12.55 7.50
CA THR A 73 8.23 -12.02 8.37
C THR A 73 8.02 -10.54 8.63
N MET A 74 7.79 -9.73 7.57
CA MET A 74 7.53 -8.29 7.70
C MET A 74 6.37 -8.01 8.66
N ARG A 75 5.31 -8.81 8.56
CA ARG A 75 4.13 -8.72 9.42
C ARG A 75 4.44 -9.13 10.86
N SER A 76 5.14 -10.24 11.08
CA SER A 76 5.42 -10.76 12.44
C SER A 76 6.40 -9.88 13.22
N GLU A 77 7.33 -9.24 12.52
CA GLU A 77 8.34 -8.34 13.10
C GLU A 77 7.92 -6.87 13.06
N ASN A 78 6.71 -6.56 12.56
CA ASN A 78 6.20 -5.19 12.42
C ASN A 78 7.10 -4.29 11.58
N LEU A 79 7.71 -4.81 10.51
CA LEU A 79 8.62 -4.08 9.65
C LEU A 79 7.85 -3.34 8.55
N GLY A 80 7.88 -2.03 8.59
CA GLY A 80 7.35 -1.14 7.56
C GLY A 80 8.45 -0.53 6.68
N LEU A 81 8.05 0.30 5.72
CA LEU A 81 8.96 1.04 4.84
C LEU A 81 8.67 2.54 4.88
N LEU A 82 9.73 3.34 4.95
CA LEU A 82 9.68 4.79 4.73
C LEU A 82 10.34 5.11 3.37
N LEU A 83 9.50 5.26 2.35
CA LEU A 83 9.94 5.58 0.99
C LEU A 83 10.11 7.10 0.87
N TRP A 84 11.34 7.57 0.90
CA TRP A 84 11.66 9.00 0.89
C TRP A 84 12.44 9.43 -0.35
N GLY A 85 12.32 10.68 -0.75
CA GLY A 85 13.05 11.24 -1.89
C GLY A 85 12.25 12.23 -2.72
N GLY A 86 12.82 12.73 -3.81
CA GLY A 86 12.25 13.79 -4.63
C GLY A 86 10.90 13.47 -5.26
N VAL A 87 10.24 14.51 -5.77
CA VAL A 87 8.95 14.37 -6.46
C VAL A 87 9.11 13.62 -7.78
N GLY A 88 8.21 12.65 -8.03
CA GLY A 88 8.15 11.94 -9.31
C GLY A 88 9.12 10.75 -9.43
N THR A 89 9.80 10.35 -8.35
CA THR A 89 10.78 9.24 -8.34
C THR A 89 10.17 7.84 -8.20
N GLY A 90 8.82 7.71 -8.27
CA GLY A 90 8.15 6.41 -8.28
C GLY A 90 7.77 5.83 -6.91
N LYS A 91 7.92 6.57 -5.79
CA LYS A 91 7.58 6.11 -4.43
C LYS A 91 6.17 5.56 -4.30
N SER A 92 5.18 6.33 -4.74
CA SER A 92 3.75 5.94 -4.69
C SER A 92 3.48 4.71 -5.55
N PHE A 93 4.10 4.63 -6.73
CA PHE A 93 3.99 3.49 -7.63
C PHE A 93 4.56 2.22 -6.97
N LEU A 94 5.76 2.31 -6.37
CA LEU A 94 6.38 1.21 -5.64
C LEU A 94 5.50 0.72 -4.47
N ALA A 95 4.94 1.64 -3.68
CA ALA A 95 4.01 1.31 -2.61
C ALA A 95 2.73 0.64 -3.13
N GLY A 96 2.21 1.12 -4.27
CA GLY A 96 1.06 0.54 -4.95
C GLY A 96 1.31 -0.86 -5.50
N CYS A 97 2.51 -1.14 -6.04
CA CYS A 97 2.92 -2.48 -6.46
C CYS A 97 2.89 -3.47 -5.28
N ILE A 98 3.41 -3.06 -4.11
CA ILE A 98 3.33 -3.88 -2.89
C ILE A 98 1.87 -4.13 -2.51
N ALA A 99 1.03 -3.09 -2.52
CA ALA A 99 -0.39 -3.22 -2.17
C ALA A 99 -1.13 -4.19 -3.09
N ASN A 100 -1.00 -4.01 -4.42
CA ASN A 100 -1.64 -4.89 -5.40
C ASN A 100 -1.18 -6.34 -5.23
N ALA A 101 0.12 -6.58 -5.13
CA ALA A 101 0.66 -7.93 -5.01
C ALA A 101 0.24 -8.63 -3.72
N LEU A 102 0.15 -7.92 -2.60
CA LEU A 102 -0.36 -8.49 -1.35
C LEU A 102 -1.87 -8.77 -1.42
N MET A 103 -2.66 -7.92 -2.08
CA MET A 103 -4.09 -8.17 -2.27
C MET A 103 -4.34 -9.38 -3.17
N GLU A 104 -3.46 -9.64 -4.18
CA GLU A 104 -3.49 -10.91 -4.94
C GLU A 104 -3.20 -12.13 -4.06
N GLN A 105 -2.48 -11.97 -2.96
CA GLN A 105 -2.27 -12.98 -1.92
C GLN A 105 -3.36 -12.97 -0.83
N GLU A 106 -4.51 -12.36 -1.12
CA GLU A 106 -5.65 -12.24 -0.20
C GLU A 106 -5.36 -11.47 1.09
N VAL A 107 -4.30 -10.66 1.13
CA VAL A 107 -3.98 -9.82 2.28
C VAL A 107 -4.72 -8.47 2.17
N PRO A 108 -5.59 -8.11 3.14
CA PRO A 108 -6.23 -6.79 3.14
C PRO A 108 -5.20 -5.67 3.34
N VAL A 109 -5.10 -4.77 2.38
CA VAL A 109 -4.25 -3.58 2.44
C VAL A 109 -5.12 -2.34 2.32
N ARG A 110 -4.80 -1.28 3.07
CA ARG A 110 -5.40 0.04 2.88
C ARG A 110 -4.32 1.01 2.41
N MET A 111 -4.51 1.60 1.23
CA MET A 111 -3.64 2.65 0.72
C MET A 111 -4.43 3.94 0.50
N MET A 112 -3.99 5.01 1.12
CA MET A 112 -4.62 6.33 1.04
C MET A 112 -3.58 7.43 0.96
N ASN A 113 -3.89 8.47 0.20
CA ASN A 113 -3.18 9.73 0.29
C ASN A 113 -3.47 10.38 1.65
N PHE A 114 -2.46 10.97 2.26
CA PHE A 114 -2.56 11.52 3.60
C PHE A 114 -3.59 12.66 3.70
N ALA A 115 -3.67 13.55 2.71
CA ALA A 115 -4.65 14.63 2.69
C ALA A 115 -6.10 14.09 2.72
N ARG A 116 -6.36 12.94 2.08
CA ARG A 116 -7.66 12.29 2.11
C ARG A 116 -8.00 11.75 3.49
N ILE A 117 -7.02 11.19 4.20
CA ILE A 117 -7.21 10.75 5.60
C ILE A 117 -7.61 11.95 6.47
N LEU A 118 -6.92 13.08 6.34
CA LEU A 118 -7.26 14.30 7.08
C LEU A 118 -8.66 14.82 6.75
N ASN A 119 -9.05 14.78 5.49
CA ASN A 119 -10.40 15.19 5.08
C ASN A 119 -11.49 14.29 5.68
N GLU A 120 -11.27 12.97 5.74
CA GLU A 120 -12.19 12.04 6.40
C GLU A 120 -12.31 12.35 7.90
N LEU A 121 -11.19 12.63 8.59
CA LEU A 121 -11.16 12.98 10.01
C LEU A 121 -11.83 14.33 10.29
N ASN A 122 -11.66 15.31 9.41
CA ASN A 122 -12.27 16.63 9.53
C ASN A 122 -13.79 16.60 9.29
N GLY A 123 -14.25 15.71 8.40
CA GLY A 123 -15.67 15.53 8.09
C GLY A 123 -16.47 14.79 9.18
N SER A 124 -15.81 14.20 10.18
CA SER A 124 -16.45 13.37 11.21
C SER A 124 -16.14 13.87 12.61
N PHE A 125 -17.03 14.69 13.18
CA PHE A 125 -16.83 15.22 14.54
C PHE A 125 -16.92 14.16 15.65
N SER A 126 -17.76 13.14 15.49
CA SER A 126 -18.03 12.10 16.52
C SER A 126 -17.38 10.73 16.22
N GLY A 127 -16.86 10.52 15.02
CA GLY A 127 -16.35 9.21 14.56
C GLY A 127 -14.85 9.17 14.26
N ARG A 128 -14.06 10.14 14.75
CA ARG A 128 -12.60 10.20 14.46
C ARG A 128 -11.85 8.96 14.95
N ASN A 129 -12.13 8.53 16.16
CA ASN A 129 -11.51 7.32 16.72
C ASN A 129 -11.89 6.07 15.90
N ASP A 130 -13.14 5.98 15.44
CA ASP A 130 -13.60 4.87 14.59
C ASP A 130 -12.87 4.85 13.24
N ILE A 131 -12.54 6.04 12.68
CA ILE A 131 -11.73 6.12 11.44
C ILE A 131 -10.32 5.62 11.69
N VAL A 132 -9.66 6.10 12.75
CA VAL A 132 -8.31 5.67 13.11
C VAL A 132 -8.28 4.17 13.39
N ASP A 133 -9.23 3.67 14.18
CA ASP A 133 -9.35 2.25 14.49
C ASP A 133 -9.59 1.40 13.23
N ARG A 134 -10.42 1.87 12.31
CA ARG A 134 -10.66 1.21 11.02
C ARG A 134 -9.39 1.13 10.20
N LEU A 135 -8.61 2.21 10.09
CA LEU A 135 -7.33 2.22 9.40
C LEU A 135 -6.33 1.26 10.06
N CYS A 136 -6.30 1.22 11.39
CA CYS A 136 -5.40 0.35 12.13
C CYS A 136 -5.79 -1.14 12.11
N ARG A 137 -7.02 -1.51 11.67
CA ARG A 137 -7.43 -2.92 11.51
C ARG A 137 -6.74 -3.62 10.34
N TYR A 138 -6.39 -2.91 9.29
CA TYR A 138 -5.75 -3.52 8.12
C TYR A 138 -4.39 -4.15 8.49
N PRO A 139 -4.07 -5.35 7.97
CA PRO A 139 -2.75 -5.95 8.12
C PRO A 139 -1.62 -5.02 7.68
N LEU A 140 -1.78 -4.36 6.53
CA LEU A 140 -0.88 -3.32 6.05
C LEU A 140 -1.66 -2.02 5.81
N LEU A 141 -1.12 -0.92 6.35
CA LEU A 141 -1.56 0.45 6.03
C LEU A 141 -0.47 1.14 5.21
N ILE A 142 -0.86 1.82 4.14
CA ILE A 142 0.03 2.63 3.31
C ILE A 142 -0.48 4.06 3.31
N ILE A 143 0.34 4.98 3.78
CA ILE A 143 0.08 6.43 3.78
C ILE A 143 0.94 7.08 2.71
N ASP A 144 0.29 7.55 1.65
CA ASP A 144 0.95 8.18 0.52
C ASP A 144 1.02 9.70 0.68
N ASP A 145 2.11 10.31 0.22
CA ASP A 145 2.38 11.76 0.26
C ASP A 145 2.33 12.37 1.68
N PHE A 146 2.94 11.70 2.64
CA PHE A 146 3.05 12.16 4.02
C PHE A 146 3.95 13.40 4.15
N GLY A 147 3.56 14.36 4.99
CA GLY A 147 4.39 15.54 5.32
C GLY A 147 4.26 16.69 4.33
N MET A 148 3.24 16.69 3.47
CA MET A 148 2.95 17.77 2.51
C MET A 148 2.01 18.85 3.07
N GLU A 149 1.45 18.66 4.25
CA GLU A 149 0.42 19.53 4.82
C GLU A 149 1.03 20.72 5.54
N ARG A 150 0.30 21.84 5.50
CA ARG A 150 0.57 22.99 6.35
C ARG A 150 0.29 22.59 7.80
N GLY A 151 1.35 22.56 8.62
CA GLY A 151 1.30 22.11 10.01
C GLY A 151 0.50 23.04 10.91
N THR A 152 -0.82 22.91 10.92
CA THR A 152 -1.60 23.44 12.06
C THR A 152 -1.44 22.48 13.23
N GLU A 153 -1.52 22.99 14.47
CA GLU A 153 -1.47 22.16 15.69
C GLU A 153 -2.48 21.01 15.61
N TYR A 154 -3.67 21.30 15.12
CA TYR A 154 -4.72 20.31 14.92
C TYR A 154 -4.29 19.20 13.94
N THR A 155 -3.70 19.56 12.81
CA THR A 155 -3.22 18.59 11.81
C THR A 155 -2.15 17.69 12.41
N LEU A 156 -1.20 18.25 13.15
CA LEU A 156 -0.14 17.48 13.82
C LEU A 156 -0.70 16.52 14.88
N GLU A 157 -1.71 16.94 15.62
CA GLU A 157 -2.42 16.06 16.56
C GLU A 157 -3.05 14.86 15.85
N GLN A 158 -3.74 15.08 14.73
CA GLN A 158 -4.36 13.98 13.95
C GLN A 158 -3.30 13.02 13.37
N ILE A 159 -2.20 13.56 12.86
CA ILE A 159 -1.05 12.78 12.40
C ILE A 159 -0.52 11.89 13.53
N TYR A 160 -0.26 12.51 14.67
CA TYR A 160 0.24 11.80 15.84
C TYR A 160 -0.69 10.67 16.25
N ASN A 161 -2.00 10.93 16.31
CA ASN A 161 -3.01 9.93 16.70
C ASN A 161 -3.02 8.72 15.76
N ILE A 162 -2.90 8.93 14.44
CA ILE A 162 -2.83 7.84 13.45
C ILE A 162 -1.55 7.03 13.63
N VAL A 163 -0.41 7.72 13.67
CA VAL A 163 0.92 7.07 13.77
C VAL A 163 1.06 6.32 15.10
N ASP A 164 0.64 6.94 16.22
CA ASP A 164 0.69 6.31 17.56
C ASP A 164 -0.24 5.11 17.66
N SER A 165 -1.46 5.18 17.13
CA SER A 165 -2.39 4.06 17.09
C SER A 165 -1.84 2.92 16.24
N ARG A 166 -1.22 3.24 15.10
CA ARG A 166 -0.57 2.23 14.25
C ARG A 166 0.61 1.59 14.96
N TYR A 167 1.47 2.37 15.60
CA TYR A 167 2.58 1.90 16.42
C TYR A 167 2.11 0.90 17.49
N ARG A 168 1.09 1.27 18.27
CA ARG A 168 0.50 0.40 19.30
C ARG A 168 -0.14 -0.87 18.75
N SER A 169 -0.67 -0.82 17.53
CA SER A 169 -1.31 -1.97 16.89
C SER A 169 -0.31 -3.07 16.47
N ARG A 170 0.99 -2.77 16.49
CA ARG A 170 2.09 -3.65 16.04
C ARG A 170 1.81 -4.26 14.67
N LYS A 171 1.43 -3.41 13.72
CA LYS A 171 1.17 -3.81 12.33
C LYS A 171 2.01 -2.95 11.39
N PRO A 172 2.60 -3.52 10.34
CA PRO A 172 3.45 -2.79 9.41
C PRO A 172 2.78 -1.55 8.80
N LEU A 173 3.56 -0.51 8.63
CA LEU A 173 3.18 0.75 7.99
C LEU A 173 4.14 1.04 6.84
N ILE A 174 3.62 1.39 5.68
CA ILE A 174 4.43 1.97 4.61
C ILE A 174 4.05 3.45 4.47
N VAL A 175 5.05 4.30 4.40
CA VAL A 175 4.88 5.74 4.23
C VAL A 175 5.69 6.20 3.03
N THR A 176 5.08 6.98 2.14
CA THR A 176 5.83 7.71 1.11
C THR A 176 5.91 9.19 1.48
N THR A 177 7.04 9.82 1.26
CA THR A 177 7.24 11.24 1.59
C THR A 177 8.25 11.90 0.66
N ASN A 178 8.08 13.21 0.45
CA ASN A 178 9.06 14.05 -0.23
C ASN A 178 10.04 14.73 0.74
N LEU A 179 9.85 14.54 2.04
CA LEU A 179 10.84 14.98 3.05
C LEU A 179 12.14 14.20 2.86
N THR A 180 13.24 14.87 3.10
CA THR A 180 14.56 14.23 3.15
C THR A 180 14.71 13.44 4.45
N LEU A 181 15.57 12.44 4.44
CA LEU A 181 15.87 11.69 5.66
C LEU A 181 16.43 12.59 6.77
N ASN A 182 17.18 13.62 6.40
CA ASN A 182 17.73 14.59 7.34
C ASN A 182 16.63 15.42 8.04
N GLU A 183 15.58 15.85 7.31
CA GLU A 183 14.45 16.57 7.90
C GLU A 183 13.66 15.68 8.88
N ILE A 184 13.56 14.39 8.57
CA ILE A 184 12.87 13.41 9.43
C ILE A 184 13.70 13.11 10.68
N GLN A 185 15.04 13.01 10.56
CA GLN A 185 15.94 12.73 11.67
C GLN A 185 16.20 13.94 12.59
N HIS A 186 16.05 15.17 12.06
CA HIS A 186 16.32 16.42 12.77
C HIS A 186 15.12 17.38 12.67
N PRO A 187 13.98 17.01 13.26
CA PRO A 187 12.77 17.83 13.24
C PRO A 187 12.97 19.13 14.04
N GLN A 188 12.30 20.21 13.58
CA GLN A 188 12.46 21.53 14.18
C GLN A 188 11.69 21.72 15.49
N ASP A 189 10.70 20.88 15.75
CA ASP A 189 9.86 20.99 16.95
C ASP A 189 9.51 19.61 17.54
N THR A 190 9.03 19.64 18.77
CA THR A 190 8.72 18.44 19.56
C THR A 190 7.55 17.63 19.00
N ALA A 191 6.59 18.27 18.32
CA ALA A 191 5.42 17.57 17.77
C ALA A 191 5.85 16.68 16.59
N HIS A 192 6.63 17.22 15.66
CA HIS A 192 7.23 16.42 14.56
C HIS A 192 8.20 15.38 15.08
N ALA A 193 9.01 15.71 16.11
CA ALA A 193 9.93 14.75 16.72
C ALA A 193 9.23 13.48 17.20
N ARG A 194 8.10 13.62 17.88
CA ARG A 194 7.30 12.49 18.38
C ARG A 194 6.72 11.60 17.26
N ILE A 195 6.34 12.23 16.15
CA ILE A 195 5.78 11.53 14.99
C ILE A 195 6.88 10.76 14.26
N TYR A 196 7.99 11.45 13.96
CA TYR A 196 9.08 10.88 13.18
C TYR A 196 9.85 9.80 13.92
N ASP A 197 10.02 9.93 15.24
CA ASP A 197 10.61 8.89 16.08
C ASP A 197 9.87 7.56 15.93
N ARG A 198 8.52 7.57 16.03
CA ARG A 198 7.71 6.38 15.81
C ARG A 198 7.77 5.85 14.38
N LEU A 199 7.81 6.75 13.39
CA LEU A 199 7.93 6.33 11.99
C LEU A 199 9.27 5.63 11.74
N LEU A 200 10.38 6.16 12.27
CA LEU A 200 11.71 5.58 12.13
C LEU A 200 11.87 4.26 12.91
N GLU A 201 11.13 4.08 14.00
CA GLU A 201 11.10 2.81 14.72
C GLU A 201 10.31 1.72 13.96
N MET A 202 9.18 2.09 13.31
CA MET A 202 8.34 1.14 12.57
C MET A 202 8.79 0.88 11.14
N CYS A 203 9.49 1.85 10.51
CA CYS A 203 9.69 1.87 9.08
C CYS A 203 11.17 1.99 8.73
N VAL A 204 11.66 1.06 7.92
CA VAL A 204 13.02 1.10 7.37
C VAL A 204 13.08 2.15 6.26
N PRO A 205 13.98 3.16 6.35
CA PRO A 205 14.12 4.17 5.30
C PRO A 205 14.69 3.59 4.01
N ILE A 206 13.98 3.76 2.90
CA ILE A 206 14.41 3.40 1.54
C ILE A 206 14.50 4.69 0.73
N SER A 207 15.70 4.95 0.21
CA SER A 207 15.96 6.11 -0.62
C SER A 207 15.43 5.92 -2.04
N CYS A 208 14.49 6.76 -2.46
CA CYS A 208 13.97 6.83 -3.83
C CYS A 208 14.49 8.10 -4.52
N ILE A 209 15.82 8.21 -4.64
CA ILE A 209 16.51 9.34 -5.29
C ILE A 209 16.74 8.97 -6.76
N GLY A 210 16.48 9.91 -7.66
CA GLY A 210 16.67 9.71 -9.09
C GLY A 210 15.97 10.77 -9.92
N VAL A 211 15.93 10.53 -11.22
CA VAL A 211 15.24 11.42 -12.17
C VAL A 211 13.72 11.32 -11.96
N SER A 212 13.03 12.43 -12.14
CA SER A 212 11.57 12.45 -12.07
C SER A 212 10.97 11.80 -13.32
N PHE A 213 10.39 10.60 -13.19
CA PHE A 213 9.66 9.91 -14.28
C PHE A 213 8.53 10.76 -14.86
N ARG A 214 7.91 11.63 -14.05
CA ARG A 214 6.88 12.57 -14.54
C ARG A 214 7.45 13.60 -15.51
N LYS A 215 8.68 14.09 -15.27
CA LYS A 215 9.34 15.04 -16.17
C LYS A 215 9.76 14.37 -17.47
N GLU A 216 10.32 13.15 -17.40
CA GLU A 216 10.68 12.37 -18.59
C GLU A 216 9.45 12.07 -19.44
N ASN A 217 8.37 11.55 -18.85
CA ASN A 217 7.12 11.28 -19.56
C ASN A 217 6.50 12.55 -20.18
N ALA A 218 6.62 13.71 -19.51
CA ALA A 218 6.14 14.97 -20.07
C ALA A 218 6.97 15.40 -21.28
N GLN A 219 8.27 15.18 -21.25
CA GLN A 219 9.17 15.50 -22.36
C GLN A 219 8.92 14.57 -23.56
N GLU A 220 8.79 13.27 -23.32
CA GLU A 220 8.42 12.28 -24.35
C GLU A 220 7.07 12.63 -25.02
N LYS A 221 6.07 13.03 -24.22
CA LYS A 221 4.78 13.48 -24.75
C LYS A 221 4.89 14.76 -25.61
N LEU A 222 5.73 15.70 -25.18
CA LEU A 222 5.96 16.95 -25.93
C LEU A 222 6.63 16.66 -27.29
N GLU A 223 7.64 15.78 -27.31
CA GLU A 223 8.31 15.37 -28.53
C GLU A 223 7.35 14.65 -29.49
N ARG A 224 6.55 13.73 -28.94
CA ARG A 224 5.52 13.03 -29.73
C ARG A 224 4.46 13.98 -30.29
N LEU A 225 4.05 14.98 -29.51
CA LEU A 225 3.10 15.99 -29.96
C LEU A 225 3.66 16.83 -31.10
N LYS A 226 4.93 17.26 -31.03
CA LYS A 226 5.61 17.98 -32.12
C LYS A 226 5.61 17.20 -33.43
N ILE A 227 5.78 15.88 -33.37
CA ILE A 227 5.74 15.02 -34.57
C ILE A 227 4.32 14.91 -35.13
N LEU A 228 3.28 14.93 -34.29
CA LEU A 228 1.88 14.73 -34.71
C LEU A 228 1.20 15.99 -35.24
N ILE A 229 1.60 17.16 -34.77
CA ILE A 229 0.97 18.44 -35.15
C ILE A 229 1.88 19.39 -35.95
N GLY A 230 3.12 18.98 -36.27
CA GLY A 230 4.07 19.70 -37.12
C GLY A 230 4.81 20.77 -36.39
#